data_154c8bfce6ce3243c2e3cc534534e1cd
#
_entry.id   154c8bfce6ce3243c2e3cc534534e1cd
#
_cell.length_a   1.000
_cell.length_b   1.000
_cell.length_c   1.000
_cell.angle_alpha   90.00
_cell.angle_beta   90.00
_cell.angle_gamma   90.00
#
_symmetry.space_group_name_H-M   'P 1'
#
loop_
_entity.id
_entity.type
_entity.pdbx_description
1 polymer ?
#
loop_
_entity_poly.entity_id
_entity_poly.type
_entity_poly.pdbx_seq_one_letter_code
_entity_poly.pdbx_strand_id
1 'polypeptide(L)'
;DMIGHCRGVWRANQKAFQIGDMPFMSYQESNKLAVRNAGRFMKEGGCDAVKVEGAMVDRIKAIVDSGIVVMSHLGLTPQSRAALGGYRVQGKSLDATEKILKDALLLQDAGCSFLLLEAMPRESAAIVVNELEIPVYGVGAGDKVDGQLVILHDLIGMFFEFKSKFVKRYCEAGEIIFKSLNFVLITFI
;
A
#
# COMPACT_ATOMS: atom_id res chain seq x y z
N ASP A 1 0.92 8.98 -14.29
CA ASP A 1 2.25 8.69 -13.74
C ASP A 1 2.37 7.25 -13.24
N MET A 2 1.48 6.76 -12.37
CA MET A 2 1.56 5.42 -11.75
C MET A 2 1.65 4.27 -12.79
N ILE A 3 0.90 4.33 -13.87
CA ILE A 3 1.00 3.35 -14.97
C ILE A 3 2.39 3.33 -15.60
N GLY A 4 3.07 4.47 -15.70
CA GLY A 4 4.46 4.54 -16.15
C GLY A 4 5.42 3.78 -15.23
N HIS A 5 5.24 3.90 -13.90
CA HIS A 5 5.99 3.14 -12.91
C HIS A 5 5.70 1.63 -13.02
N CYS A 6 4.44 1.25 -13.15
CA CYS A 6 4.05 -0.16 -13.36
C CYS A 6 4.71 -0.76 -14.61
N ARG A 7 4.71 -0.03 -15.74
CA ARG A 7 5.42 -0.46 -16.95
C ARG A 7 6.92 -0.65 -16.73
N GLY A 8 7.55 0.21 -15.94
CA GLY A 8 8.97 0.09 -15.58
C GLY A 8 9.24 -1.20 -14.81
N VAL A 9 8.43 -1.47 -13.79
CA VAL A 9 8.54 -2.69 -12.98
C VAL A 9 8.26 -3.92 -13.83
N TRP A 10 7.21 -3.94 -14.63
CA TRP A 10 6.86 -5.05 -15.53
C TRP A 10 7.99 -5.41 -16.49
N ARG A 11 8.65 -4.41 -17.09
CA ARG A 11 9.81 -4.65 -17.97
C ARG A 11 11.01 -5.24 -17.25
N ALA A 12 11.20 -4.86 -15.98
CA ALA A 12 12.35 -5.31 -15.20
C ALA A 12 12.13 -6.67 -14.54
N ASN A 13 10.90 -7.00 -14.18
CA ASN A 13 10.56 -8.23 -13.46
C ASN A 13 9.22 -8.79 -13.90
N GLN A 14 9.25 -9.82 -14.75
CA GLN A 14 8.05 -10.50 -15.25
C GLN A 14 7.68 -11.77 -14.44
N LYS A 15 8.38 -12.04 -13.34
CA LYS A 15 8.16 -13.26 -12.52
C LYS A 15 7.39 -12.98 -11.25
N ALA A 16 7.55 -11.78 -10.66
CA ALA A 16 6.84 -11.42 -9.44
C ALA A 16 5.43 -10.95 -9.76
N PHE A 17 4.47 -11.30 -8.91
CA PHE A 17 3.10 -10.81 -8.96
C PHE A 17 3.09 -9.29 -8.74
N GLN A 18 2.59 -8.55 -9.71
CA GLN A 18 2.64 -7.10 -9.72
C GLN A 18 1.30 -6.48 -9.33
N ILE A 19 1.28 -5.74 -8.23
CA ILE A 19 0.09 -5.02 -7.76
C ILE A 19 0.26 -3.53 -8.03
N GLY A 20 -0.65 -2.98 -8.84
CA GLY A 20 -0.68 -1.55 -9.17
C GLY A 20 -1.41 -0.75 -8.11
N ASP A 21 -0.73 0.21 -7.48
CA ASP A 21 -1.32 1.06 -6.45
C ASP A 21 -2.17 2.17 -7.10
N MET A 22 -3.48 2.11 -6.92
CA MET A 22 -4.39 3.11 -7.48
C MET A 22 -4.27 4.44 -6.74
N PRO A 23 -3.89 5.55 -7.42
CA PRO A 23 -3.69 6.84 -6.76
C PRO A 23 -5.00 7.45 -6.25
N PHE A 24 -4.85 8.37 -5.29
CA PHE A 24 -5.96 9.15 -4.74
C PHE A 24 -6.82 9.77 -5.86
N MET A 25 -8.14 9.72 -5.71
CA MET A 25 -9.17 10.17 -6.65
C MET A 25 -9.26 9.37 -7.95
N SER A 26 -8.55 8.26 -8.09
CA SER A 26 -8.70 7.39 -9.26
C SER A 26 -9.82 6.35 -9.13
N TYR A 27 -10.39 6.16 -7.93
CA TYR A 27 -11.44 5.18 -7.65
C TYR A 27 -12.53 5.69 -6.69
N GLN A 28 -12.29 6.78 -5.93
CA GLN A 28 -13.21 7.24 -4.90
C GLN A 28 -14.53 7.79 -5.47
N GLU A 29 -14.50 8.40 -6.64
CA GLU A 29 -15.63 9.13 -7.21
C GLU A 29 -16.83 8.21 -7.55
N SER A 30 -16.58 7.13 -8.29
CA SER A 30 -17.63 6.22 -8.75
C SER A 30 -17.12 4.82 -9.10
N ASN A 31 -18.02 3.82 -9.08
CA ASN A 31 -17.71 2.45 -9.53
C ASN A 31 -17.23 2.42 -10.98
N LYS A 32 -17.84 3.20 -11.86
CA LYS A 32 -17.46 3.29 -13.27
C LYS A 32 -16.02 3.78 -13.43
N LEU A 33 -15.63 4.83 -12.67
CA LEU A 33 -14.28 5.36 -12.70
C LEU A 33 -13.27 4.35 -12.11
N ALA A 34 -13.62 3.72 -11.00
CA ALA A 34 -12.80 2.71 -10.36
C ALA A 34 -12.47 1.54 -11.31
N VAL A 35 -13.48 0.94 -11.93
CA VAL A 35 -13.32 -0.16 -12.91
C VAL A 35 -12.50 0.29 -14.11
N ARG A 36 -12.82 1.46 -14.69
CA ARG A 36 -12.09 2.02 -15.83
C ARG A 36 -10.60 2.19 -15.54
N ASN A 37 -10.28 2.78 -14.39
CA ASN A 37 -8.89 3.02 -14.00
C ASN A 37 -8.17 1.73 -13.62
N ALA A 38 -8.80 0.82 -12.88
CA ALA A 38 -8.24 -0.52 -12.60
C ALA A 38 -7.91 -1.27 -13.91
N GLY A 39 -8.82 -1.26 -14.88
CA GLY A 39 -8.59 -1.85 -16.20
C GLY A 39 -7.38 -1.27 -16.94
N ARG A 40 -7.04 0.00 -16.72
CA ARG A 40 -5.83 0.62 -17.28
C ARG A 40 -4.56 0.05 -16.67
N PHE A 41 -4.55 -0.27 -15.38
CA PHE A 41 -3.40 -0.93 -14.72
C PHE A 41 -3.12 -2.30 -15.35
N MET A 42 -4.19 -3.07 -15.65
CA MET A 42 -4.04 -4.35 -16.35
C MET A 42 -3.54 -4.15 -17.77
N LYS A 43 -4.24 -3.35 -18.58
CA LYS A 43 -3.99 -3.22 -20.03
C LYS A 43 -2.74 -2.43 -20.38
N GLU A 44 -2.46 -1.37 -19.61
CA GLU A 44 -1.38 -0.43 -19.92
C GLU A 44 -0.18 -0.59 -18.98
N GLY A 45 -0.41 -1.02 -17.73
CA GLY A 45 0.60 -1.15 -16.69
C GLY A 45 1.27 -2.52 -16.63
N GLY A 46 0.62 -3.56 -17.19
CA GLY A 46 1.07 -4.96 -17.07
C GLY A 46 0.93 -5.52 -15.65
N CYS A 47 -0.03 -4.98 -14.86
CA CYS A 47 -0.27 -5.43 -13.50
C CYS A 47 -1.13 -6.70 -13.47
N ASP A 48 -0.94 -7.53 -12.43
CA ASP A 48 -1.76 -8.70 -12.15
C ASP A 48 -2.94 -8.37 -11.22
N ALA A 49 -2.81 -7.32 -10.43
CA ALA A 49 -3.82 -6.84 -9.49
C ALA A 49 -3.74 -5.32 -9.30
N VAL A 50 -4.73 -4.75 -8.60
CA VAL A 50 -4.69 -3.36 -8.14
C VAL A 50 -4.82 -3.28 -6.62
N LYS A 51 -4.24 -2.21 -6.00
CA LYS A 51 -4.45 -1.91 -4.59
C LYS A 51 -5.38 -0.69 -4.42
N VAL A 52 -6.31 -0.79 -3.45
CA VAL A 52 -7.29 0.22 -3.09
C VAL A 52 -7.24 0.48 -1.59
N GLU A 53 -7.12 1.75 -1.17
CA GLU A 53 -7.08 2.13 0.25
C GLU A 53 -8.46 2.39 0.83
N GLY A 54 -8.65 1.96 2.09
CA GLY A 54 -9.85 2.16 2.87
C GLY A 54 -10.94 1.11 2.63
N ALA A 55 -11.97 1.16 3.46
CA ALA A 55 -13.11 0.24 3.40
C ALA A 55 -14.09 0.60 2.24
N MET A 56 -13.56 0.65 1.03
CA MET A 56 -14.29 1.04 -0.18
C MET A 56 -15.06 -0.15 -0.80
N VAL A 57 -15.93 -0.79 -0.01
CA VAL A 57 -16.61 -2.06 -0.33
C VAL A 57 -17.24 -2.05 -1.73
N ASP A 58 -18.05 -1.03 -2.05
CA ASP A 58 -18.73 -0.94 -3.36
C ASP A 58 -17.74 -0.80 -4.53
N ARG A 59 -16.64 -0.08 -4.32
CA ARG A 59 -15.60 0.11 -5.36
C ARG A 59 -14.85 -1.18 -5.61
N ILE A 60 -14.47 -1.86 -4.53
CA ILE A 60 -13.77 -3.15 -4.58
C ILE A 60 -14.66 -4.19 -5.24
N LYS A 61 -15.92 -4.32 -4.80
CA LYS A 61 -16.86 -5.23 -5.44
C LYS A 61 -17.00 -4.99 -6.93
N ALA A 62 -17.14 -3.72 -7.35
CA ALA A 62 -17.27 -3.40 -8.78
C ALA A 62 -16.02 -3.77 -9.59
N ILE A 63 -14.82 -3.58 -9.02
CA ILE A 63 -13.55 -3.96 -9.66
C ILE A 63 -13.45 -5.49 -9.74
N VAL A 64 -13.74 -6.20 -8.65
CA VAL A 64 -13.74 -7.68 -8.59
C VAL A 64 -14.73 -8.27 -9.58
N ASP A 65 -15.98 -7.76 -9.63
CA ASP A 65 -17.01 -8.21 -10.56
C ASP A 65 -16.61 -8.01 -12.04
N SER A 66 -15.65 -7.11 -12.31
CA SER A 66 -15.07 -6.92 -13.64
C SER A 66 -13.93 -7.90 -13.98
N GLY A 67 -13.61 -8.83 -13.07
CA GLY A 67 -12.57 -9.85 -13.26
C GLY A 67 -11.15 -9.40 -12.87
N ILE A 68 -11.01 -8.31 -12.12
CA ILE A 68 -9.70 -7.79 -11.69
C ILE A 68 -9.45 -8.16 -10.24
N VAL A 69 -8.26 -8.72 -9.96
CA VAL A 69 -7.82 -9.06 -8.61
C VAL A 69 -7.53 -7.78 -7.81
N VAL A 70 -8.02 -7.73 -6.56
CA VAL A 70 -7.88 -6.55 -5.70
C VAL A 70 -7.18 -6.89 -4.38
N MET A 71 -6.19 -6.07 -4.02
CA MET A 71 -5.66 -5.95 -2.67
C MET A 71 -6.33 -4.77 -1.98
N SER A 72 -6.93 -4.99 -0.82
CA SER A 72 -7.42 -3.91 0.03
C SER A 72 -6.34 -3.43 0.99
N HIS A 73 -6.49 -2.21 1.54
CA HIS A 73 -5.54 -1.63 2.47
C HIS A 73 -6.26 -0.93 3.63
N LEU A 74 -5.98 -1.37 4.85
CA LEU A 74 -6.53 -0.84 6.10
C LEU A 74 -5.41 -0.46 7.09
N GLY A 75 -5.79 0.09 8.22
CA GLY A 75 -4.87 0.68 9.20
C GLY A 75 -4.58 2.13 8.84
N LEU A 76 -3.32 2.51 8.79
CA LEU A 76 -2.93 3.80 8.24
C LEU A 76 -3.11 3.77 6.73
N THR A 77 -3.95 4.62 6.22
CA THR A 77 -4.19 4.81 4.79
C THR A 77 -3.65 6.19 4.39
N PRO A 78 -2.44 6.26 3.78
CA PRO A 78 -1.78 7.53 3.45
C PRO A 78 -2.61 8.50 2.62
N GLN A 79 -3.44 7.99 1.72
CA GLN A 79 -4.36 8.80 0.91
C GLN A 79 -5.42 9.53 1.77
N SER A 80 -5.76 8.99 2.93
CA SER A 80 -6.73 9.56 3.88
C SER A 80 -6.06 10.25 5.07
N ARG A 81 -4.76 10.55 5.02
CA ARG A 81 -3.98 11.09 6.14
C ARG A 81 -4.59 12.33 6.79
N ALA A 82 -5.23 13.18 6.01
CA ALA A 82 -5.87 14.39 6.53
C ALA A 82 -7.05 14.06 7.46
N ALA A 83 -7.89 13.10 7.06
CA ALA A 83 -9.00 12.62 7.88
C ALA A 83 -8.52 11.86 9.13
N LEU A 84 -7.37 11.19 9.07
CA LEU A 84 -6.75 10.46 10.17
C LEU A 84 -5.95 11.36 11.13
N GLY A 85 -5.83 12.65 10.85
CA GLY A 85 -5.06 13.60 11.64
C GLY A 85 -3.52 13.40 11.53
N GLY A 86 -3.04 12.94 10.39
CA GLY A 86 -1.64 12.70 10.08
C GLY A 86 -1.24 11.22 10.05
N TYR A 87 0.06 10.97 9.99
CA TYR A 87 0.63 9.61 10.03
C TYR A 87 0.63 9.08 11.47
N ARG A 88 -0.44 8.36 11.83
CA ARG A 88 -0.62 7.82 13.18
C ARG A 88 -0.91 6.32 13.13
N VAL A 89 -0.38 5.60 14.12
CA VAL A 89 -0.70 4.19 14.34
C VAL A 89 -2.21 4.03 14.56
N GLN A 90 -2.84 3.14 13.81
CA GLN A 90 -4.26 2.81 13.86
C GLN A 90 -4.50 1.55 14.70
N GLY A 91 -5.75 1.31 15.15
CA GLY A 91 -6.08 0.11 15.91
C GLY A 91 -5.46 0.03 17.31
N LYS A 92 -5.27 1.16 18.01
CA LYS A 92 -4.65 1.19 19.35
C LYS A 92 -5.61 0.80 20.48
N SER A 93 -6.90 0.89 20.27
CA SER A 93 -7.94 0.49 21.25
C SER A 93 -8.69 -0.72 20.72
N LEU A 94 -9.40 -1.42 21.61
CA LEU A 94 -10.25 -2.55 21.22
C LEU A 94 -11.29 -2.12 20.20
N ASP A 95 -12.03 -1.03 20.46
CA ASP A 95 -13.05 -0.50 19.54
C ASP A 95 -12.47 -0.18 18.15
N ALA A 96 -11.25 0.40 18.10
CA ALA A 96 -10.59 0.70 16.85
C ALA A 96 -10.15 -0.57 16.11
N THR A 97 -9.73 -1.60 16.84
CA THR A 97 -9.37 -2.92 16.28
C THR A 97 -10.62 -3.63 15.75
N GLU A 98 -11.72 -3.64 16.51
CA GLU A 98 -12.99 -4.22 16.10
C GLU A 98 -13.55 -3.56 14.84
N LYS A 99 -13.42 -2.23 14.74
CA LYS A 99 -13.80 -1.52 13.52
C LYS A 99 -12.97 -1.97 12.31
N ILE A 100 -11.64 -2.06 12.46
CA ILE A 100 -10.76 -2.51 11.38
C ILE A 100 -11.08 -3.96 10.99
N LEU A 101 -11.32 -4.83 11.97
CA LEU A 101 -11.73 -6.21 11.72
C LEU A 101 -13.04 -6.30 10.94
N LYS A 102 -14.05 -5.54 11.36
CA LYS A 102 -15.33 -5.47 10.63
C LYS A 102 -15.14 -5.00 9.19
N ASP A 103 -14.35 -3.95 8.98
CA ASP A 103 -14.03 -3.44 7.66
C ASP A 103 -13.30 -4.50 6.83
N ALA A 104 -12.35 -5.24 7.43
CA ALA A 104 -11.59 -6.31 6.77
C ALA A 104 -12.49 -7.47 6.30
N LEU A 105 -13.43 -7.92 7.15
CA LEU A 105 -14.40 -8.95 6.80
C LEU A 105 -15.31 -8.51 5.64
N LEU A 106 -15.81 -7.27 5.67
CA LEU A 106 -16.61 -6.71 4.57
C LEU A 106 -15.83 -6.64 3.25
N LEU A 107 -14.54 -6.37 3.31
CA LEU A 107 -13.66 -6.33 2.13
C LEU A 107 -13.39 -7.74 1.59
N GLN A 108 -13.20 -8.72 2.47
CA GLN A 108 -13.10 -10.12 2.07
C GLN A 108 -14.40 -10.59 1.40
N ASP A 109 -15.56 -10.29 2.00
CA ASP A 109 -16.88 -10.62 1.43
C ASP A 109 -17.13 -9.94 0.08
N ALA A 110 -16.56 -8.75 -0.12
CA ALA A 110 -16.60 -8.06 -1.41
C ALA A 110 -15.70 -8.71 -2.47
N GLY A 111 -14.91 -9.73 -2.11
CA GLY A 111 -14.08 -10.52 -3.01
C GLY A 111 -12.64 -10.03 -3.15
N CYS A 112 -12.12 -9.18 -2.24
CA CYS A 112 -10.70 -8.87 -2.30
C CYS A 112 -9.87 -10.14 -2.01
N SER A 113 -8.74 -10.27 -2.70
CA SER A 113 -7.89 -11.46 -2.63
C SER A 113 -6.74 -11.33 -1.65
N PHE A 114 -6.43 -10.10 -1.21
CA PHE A 114 -5.36 -9.79 -0.28
C PHE A 114 -5.74 -8.59 0.58
N LEU A 115 -5.24 -8.53 1.81
CA LEU A 115 -5.33 -7.36 2.67
C LEU A 115 -3.92 -6.86 3.02
N LEU A 116 -3.71 -5.54 2.96
CA LEU A 116 -2.56 -4.86 3.52
C LEU A 116 -2.98 -4.17 4.83
N LEU A 117 -2.20 -4.36 5.90
CA LEU A 117 -2.31 -3.64 7.16
C LEU A 117 -1.10 -2.74 7.34
N GLU A 118 -1.33 -1.43 7.55
CA GLU A 118 -0.23 -0.47 7.74
C GLU A 118 -0.30 0.19 9.11
N ALA A 119 0.87 0.29 9.77
CA ALA A 119 1.09 1.01 11.02
C ALA A 119 0.04 0.68 12.09
N MET A 120 -0.04 -0.59 12.47
CA MET A 120 -0.93 -1.12 13.50
C MET A 120 -0.14 -1.79 14.63
N PRO A 121 -0.65 -1.85 15.86
CA PRO A 121 -0.10 -2.72 16.89
C PRO A 121 -0.11 -4.18 16.44
N ARG A 122 0.94 -4.92 16.78
CA ARG A 122 1.11 -6.33 16.45
C ARG A 122 -0.08 -7.20 16.87
N GLU A 123 -0.58 -6.94 18.09
CA GLU A 123 -1.70 -7.67 18.68
C GLU A 123 -3.02 -7.42 17.92
N SER A 124 -3.26 -6.16 17.54
CA SER A 124 -4.43 -5.78 16.74
C SER A 124 -4.37 -6.38 15.33
N ALA A 125 -3.21 -6.39 14.70
CA ALA A 125 -3.01 -7.03 13.41
C ALA A 125 -3.24 -8.56 13.50
N ALA A 126 -2.75 -9.21 14.56
CA ALA A 126 -2.95 -10.64 14.78
C ALA A 126 -4.44 -11.02 14.89
N ILE A 127 -5.26 -10.19 15.53
CA ILE A 127 -6.72 -10.40 15.61
C ILE A 127 -7.32 -10.40 14.20
N VAL A 128 -6.96 -9.43 13.37
CA VAL A 128 -7.48 -9.34 11.99
C VAL A 128 -7.03 -10.54 11.16
N VAL A 129 -5.75 -10.93 11.24
CA VAL A 129 -5.18 -12.07 10.49
C VAL A 129 -5.90 -13.38 10.84
N ASN A 130 -6.19 -13.61 12.12
CA ASN A 130 -6.81 -14.86 12.57
C ASN A 130 -8.26 -15.05 12.10
N GLU A 131 -8.94 -13.96 11.76
CA GLU A 131 -10.35 -13.99 11.36
C GLU A 131 -10.54 -13.95 9.83
N LEU A 132 -9.47 -13.74 9.06
CA LEU A 132 -9.53 -13.69 7.60
C LEU A 132 -9.06 -15.00 6.97
N GLU A 133 -9.68 -15.38 5.84
CA GLU A 133 -9.27 -16.51 5.01
C GLU A 133 -8.29 -16.11 3.89
N ILE A 134 -8.20 -14.81 3.59
CA ILE A 134 -7.31 -14.26 2.58
C ILE A 134 -5.95 -13.87 3.16
N PRO A 135 -4.85 -13.97 2.39
CA PRO A 135 -3.52 -13.53 2.84
C PRO A 135 -3.49 -12.08 3.28
N VAL A 136 -2.85 -11.83 4.43
CA VAL A 136 -2.69 -10.50 5.02
C VAL A 136 -1.21 -10.11 5.03
N TYR A 137 -0.89 -9.03 4.35
CA TYR A 137 0.46 -8.43 4.35
C TYR A 137 0.53 -7.27 5.33
N GLY A 138 1.73 -6.98 5.84
CA GLY A 138 1.92 -5.90 6.79
C GLY A 138 3.07 -4.99 6.44
N VAL A 139 2.91 -3.70 6.71
CA VAL A 139 3.99 -2.71 6.78
C VAL A 139 3.87 -1.95 8.10
N GLY A 140 4.81 -2.21 9.03
CA GLY A 140 4.70 -1.69 10.38
C GLY A 140 3.49 -2.21 11.17
N ALA A 141 3.07 -3.45 10.91
CA ALA A 141 1.93 -4.11 11.57
C ALA A 141 2.37 -5.35 12.40
N GLY A 142 3.66 -5.47 12.69
CA GLY A 142 4.22 -6.59 13.45
C GLY A 142 4.50 -7.82 12.58
N ASP A 143 4.80 -8.95 13.23
CA ASP A 143 5.28 -10.19 12.62
C ASP A 143 4.22 -11.30 12.54
N LYS A 144 2.96 -10.98 12.85
CA LYS A 144 1.84 -11.95 12.84
C LYS A 144 1.04 -11.93 11.52
N VAL A 145 1.56 -11.26 10.52
CA VAL A 145 1.01 -11.23 9.16
C VAL A 145 1.67 -12.29 8.29
N ASP A 146 1.01 -12.67 7.19
CA ASP A 146 1.49 -13.72 6.27
C ASP A 146 2.71 -13.29 5.46
N GLY A 147 2.90 -11.98 5.26
CA GLY A 147 4.05 -11.42 4.56
C GLY A 147 4.33 -9.98 4.93
N GLN A 148 5.58 -9.55 4.72
CA GLN A 148 6.02 -8.18 5.01
C GLN A 148 6.15 -7.37 3.72
N LEU A 149 5.62 -6.16 3.74
CA LEU A 149 5.81 -5.18 2.70
C LEU A 149 6.84 -4.14 3.17
N VAL A 150 7.74 -3.76 2.29
CA VAL A 150 8.73 -2.70 2.54
C VAL A 150 8.70 -1.66 1.44
N ILE A 151 8.87 -0.40 1.81
CA ILE A 151 8.94 0.72 0.87
C ILE A 151 10.38 0.84 0.38
N LEU A 152 10.61 0.79 -0.93
CA LEU A 152 11.95 0.86 -1.52
C LEU A 152 12.74 2.07 -1.03
N HIS A 153 12.13 3.25 -1.02
CA HIS A 153 12.79 4.49 -0.58
C HIS A 153 13.27 4.42 0.88
N ASP A 154 12.48 3.77 1.75
CA ASP A 154 12.87 3.54 3.15
C ASP A 154 14.02 2.52 3.24
N LEU A 155 13.91 1.41 2.46
CA LEU A 155 14.88 0.32 2.44
C LEU A 155 16.28 0.81 2.07
N ILE A 156 16.38 1.67 1.04
CA ILE A 156 17.65 2.21 0.55
C ILE A 156 18.03 3.58 1.14
N GLY A 157 17.26 4.10 2.09
CA GLY A 157 17.56 5.36 2.76
C GLY A 157 17.51 6.60 1.85
N MET A 158 16.56 6.63 0.89
CA MET A 158 16.38 7.81 0.01
C MET A 158 15.92 9.05 0.78
N PHE A 159 15.10 8.89 1.82
CA PHE A 159 14.67 9.96 2.71
C PHE A 159 15.59 10.03 3.92
N PHE A 160 16.57 10.90 3.92
CA PHE A 160 17.50 11.06 5.04
C PHE A 160 16.95 11.93 6.17
N GLU A 161 15.95 12.79 5.90
CA GLU A 161 15.29 13.65 6.90
C GLU A 161 14.32 12.88 7.79
N PHE A 162 13.77 11.77 7.31
CA PHE A 162 12.83 10.94 8.06
C PHE A 162 13.24 9.45 8.01
N LYS A 163 13.23 8.82 9.18
CA LYS A 163 13.49 7.38 9.33
C LYS A 163 12.34 6.72 10.08
N SER A 164 11.59 5.87 9.39
CA SER A 164 10.53 5.07 10.01
C SER A 164 11.11 4.12 11.04
N LYS A 165 10.52 4.07 12.25
CA LYS A 165 11.03 3.26 13.36
C LYS A 165 10.97 1.75 13.12
N PHE A 166 10.06 1.32 12.25
CA PHE A 166 9.82 -0.10 11.95
C PHE A 166 10.55 -0.58 10.68
N VAL A 167 11.31 0.29 10.01
CA VAL A 167 12.03 -0.06 8.78
C VAL A 167 13.51 -0.23 9.05
N LYS A 168 14.06 -1.37 8.63
CA LYS A 168 15.49 -1.56 8.54
C LYS A 168 16.02 -0.96 7.25
N ARG A 169 16.91 0.01 7.34
CA ARG A 169 17.67 0.51 6.20
C ARG A 169 18.87 -0.38 5.89
N TYR A 170 19.15 -0.55 4.62
CA TYR A 170 20.27 -1.36 4.11
C TYR A 170 21.38 -0.52 3.49
N CYS A 171 21.08 0.74 3.13
CA CYS A 171 22.06 1.73 2.72
C CYS A 171 21.53 3.15 2.94
N GLU A 172 22.34 4.16 2.71
CA GLU A 172 22.00 5.60 2.86
C GLU A 172 22.16 6.30 1.49
N ALA A 173 21.42 5.84 0.48
CA ALA A 173 21.52 6.34 -0.90
C ALA A 173 21.20 7.83 -1.01
N GLY A 174 20.25 8.35 -0.24
CA GLY A 174 19.89 9.78 -0.21
C GLY A 174 21.06 10.67 0.21
N GLU A 175 21.83 10.28 1.22
CA GLU A 175 23.02 11.04 1.64
C GLU A 175 24.12 11.05 0.57
N ILE A 176 24.34 9.91 -0.08
CA ILE A 176 25.35 9.78 -1.13
C ILE A 176 25.00 10.70 -2.30
N ILE A 177 23.73 10.67 -2.75
CA ILE A 177 23.23 11.52 -3.83
C ILE A 177 23.36 13.00 -3.45
N PHE A 178 22.91 13.38 -2.24
CA PHE A 178 22.96 14.74 -1.76
C PHE A 178 24.39 15.29 -1.69
N LYS A 179 25.32 14.53 -1.13
CA LYS A 179 26.74 14.89 -1.07
C LYS A 179 27.34 15.07 -2.46
N SER A 180 27.02 14.18 -3.39
CA SER A 180 27.52 14.25 -4.78
C SER A 180 27.00 15.51 -5.50
N LEU A 181 25.72 15.84 -5.36
CA LEU A 181 25.14 17.05 -5.95
C LEU A 181 25.73 18.33 -5.35
N ASN A 182 25.93 18.38 -4.03
CA ASN A 182 26.58 19.53 -3.38
C ASN A 182 28.03 19.69 -3.83
N PHE A 183 28.78 18.60 -4.02
CA PHE A 183 30.12 18.67 -4.55
C PHE A 183 30.18 19.32 -5.94
N VAL A 184 29.27 18.92 -6.82
CA VAL A 184 29.14 19.54 -8.16
C VAL A 184 28.86 21.03 -8.05
N LEU A 185 27.90 21.44 -7.21
CA LEU A 185 27.58 22.87 -7.02
C LEU A 185 28.77 23.69 -6.52
N ILE A 186 29.57 23.16 -5.59
CA ILE A 186 30.76 23.85 -5.05
C ILE A 186 31.87 23.95 -6.08
N THR A 187 31.97 22.97 -6.98
CA THR A 187 33.08 22.89 -7.96
C THR A 187 32.84 23.77 -9.19
N PHE A 188 31.58 24.05 -9.55
CA PHE A 188 31.20 24.76 -10.77
C PHE A 188 30.56 26.15 -10.55
N ILE A 189 30.55 26.66 -9.33
CA ILE A 189 30.20 28.05 -8.96
C ILE A 189 31.44 28.76 -8.43
#